data_9e53b4d74ac7e316c4d26884c49c4f91
#
_entry.id   9e53b4d74ac7e316c4d26884c49c4f91
#
_cell.length_a   1.000
_cell.length_b   1.000
_cell.length_c   1.000
_cell.angle_alpha   90.00
_cell.angle_beta   90.00
_cell.angle_gamma   90.00
#
_symmetry.space_group_name_H-M   'P 1'
#
loop_
_entity.id
_entity.type
_entity.pdbx_description
1 polymer ?
#
loop_
_entity_poly.entity_id
_entity_poly.type
_entity_poly.pdbx_seq_one_letter_code
_entity_poly.pdbx_strand_id
1 'polypeptide(L)'
;MWIKATTQDILHLSSFDTHLNFLWKADRLPLYIMDNHLAAAWCWMQECNVDESYQFFHIDRHNDLGTLAPYICYQHLKENPRVSLDDYTGIRNPNATLQDRPAFTWDNYINQTIQLFPDWFRKCLYATHSRLDDRERRMNLGCNVIEEISPCHLSSTLDYELRISDHDKLMAMARNETVDKWIVNLDLDYFFIGEPSMQFLTDEYIRYVAGIIKSHISEIKVLTIALSPECCGCWRYALNAALTFLRNEHFLEFCVEFLEDRNLYPNGWHD
;
A
#
# COMPACT_ATOMS: atom_id res chain seq x y z
N MET A 1 -14.23 -9.24 -0.15
CA MET A 1 -15.40 -8.39 0.27
C MET A 1 -15.19 -6.95 -0.18
N TRP A 2 -16.19 -6.35 -0.81
CA TRP A 2 -16.17 -4.93 -1.19
C TRP A 2 -16.43 -4.03 0.02
N ILE A 3 -15.53 -3.09 0.30
CA ILE A 3 -15.73 -1.98 1.26
C ILE A 3 -16.30 -0.79 0.51
N LYS A 4 -15.76 -0.53 -0.70
CA LYS A 4 -16.27 0.46 -1.63
C LYS A 4 -16.24 -0.13 -3.04
N ALA A 5 -17.32 -0.03 -3.78
CA ALA A 5 -17.43 -0.46 -5.17
C ALA A 5 -17.96 0.67 -6.03
N THR A 6 -17.38 0.89 -7.19
CA THR A 6 -17.95 1.78 -8.20
C THR A 6 -18.99 1.03 -9.04
N THR A 7 -20.05 1.72 -9.42
CA THR A 7 -21.06 1.22 -10.37
C THR A 7 -20.80 1.67 -11.81
N GLN A 8 -19.82 2.54 -12.00
CA GLN A 8 -19.46 3.09 -13.32
C GLN A 8 -18.42 2.19 -13.99
N ASP A 9 -18.25 2.36 -15.30
CA ASP A 9 -17.18 1.71 -16.04
C ASP A 9 -15.82 2.24 -15.57
N ILE A 10 -15.08 1.37 -14.88
CA ILE A 10 -13.82 1.74 -14.24
C ILE A 10 -12.76 2.22 -15.23
N LEU A 11 -12.78 1.73 -16.48
CA LEU A 11 -11.79 2.11 -17.49
C LEU A 11 -11.83 3.60 -17.86
N HIS A 12 -12.92 4.29 -17.52
CA HIS A 12 -13.14 5.71 -17.78
C HIS A 12 -13.08 6.58 -16.53
N LEU A 13 -12.82 5.99 -15.35
CA LEU A 13 -12.74 6.76 -14.12
C LEU A 13 -11.32 7.28 -13.88
N SER A 14 -11.23 8.53 -13.42
CA SER A 14 -9.99 9.04 -12.85
C SER A 14 -9.76 8.42 -11.48
N SER A 15 -8.56 7.93 -11.21
CA SER A 15 -8.12 7.51 -9.88
C SER A 15 -7.14 8.50 -9.25
N PHE A 16 -7.03 9.68 -9.85
CA PHE A 16 -6.03 10.66 -9.47
C PHE A 16 -6.42 11.44 -8.21
N ASP A 17 -5.43 11.66 -7.33
CA ASP A 17 -5.36 12.61 -6.21
C ASP A 17 -6.46 12.49 -5.14
N THR A 18 -7.72 12.66 -5.49
CA THR A 18 -8.80 12.85 -4.50
C THR A 18 -9.91 11.80 -4.60
N HIS A 19 -9.79 10.88 -5.54
CA HIS A 19 -10.84 9.93 -5.85
C HIS A 19 -10.43 8.50 -5.48
N LEU A 20 -11.19 7.91 -4.58
CA LEU A 20 -11.16 6.47 -4.32
C LEU A 20 -12.37 5.85 -5.01
N ASN A 21 -12.13 5.10 -6.08
CA ASN A 21 -13.20 4.47 -6.86
C ASN A 21 -13.61 3.13 -6.25
N PHE A 22 -12.64 2.38 -5.74
CA PHE A 22 -12.95 1.14 -5.05
C PHE A 22 -11.96 0.83 -3.93
N LEU A 23 -12.41 0.00 -3.00
CA LEU A 23 -11.61 -0.64 -1.97
C LEU A 23 -12.17 -2.04 -1.72
N TRP A 24 -11.33 -3.05 -1.93
CA TRP A 24 -11.65 -4.44 -1.70
C TRP A 24 -10.78 -5.02 -0.60
N LYS A 25 -11.34 -5.89 0.24
CA LYS A 25 -10.63 -6.61 1.31
C LYS A 25 -10.77 -8.10 1.11
N ALA A 26 -9.69 -8.86 1.26
CA ALA A 26 -9.74 -10.32 1.30
C ALA A 26 -10.44 -10.82 2.58
N ASP A 27 -11.19 -11.90 2.47
CA ASP A 27 -11.96 -12.42 3.60
C ASP A 27 -11.08 -13.08 4.66
N ARG A 28 -9.95 -13.69 4.26
CA ARG A 28 -9.10 -14.52 5.13
C ARG A 28 -7.71 -13.96 5.36
N LEU A 29 -7.34 -12.90 4.66
CA LEU A 29 -6.02 -12.30 4.72
C LEU A 29 -6.14 -10.81 5.04
N PRO A 30 -5.18 -10.22 5.74
CA PRO A 30 -5.14 -8.78 5.96
C PRO A 30 -4.66 -8.05 4.68
N LEU A 31 -5.32 -8.33 3.57
CA LEU A 31 -5.02 -7.81 2.24
C LEU A 31 -6.13 -6.88 1.79
N TYR A 32 -5.71 -5.69 1.35
CA TYR A 32 -6.57 -4.68 0.75
C TYR A 32 -6.07 -4.32 -0.64
N ILE A 33 -6.99 -4.17 -1.59
CA ILE A 33 -6.71 -3.73 -2.96
C ILE A 33 -7.56 -2.50 -3.25
N MET A 34 -6.92 -1.47 -3.80
CA MET A 34 -7.54 -0.17 -4.08
C MET A 34 -7.04 0.40 -5.40
N ASP A 35 -7.74 1.38 -5.94
CA ASP A 35 -7.32 2.04 -7.17
C ASP A 35 -6.15 3.01 -6.95
N ASN A 36 -6.07 3.66 -5.78
CA ASN A 36 -4.92 4.49 -5.39
C ASN A 36 -4.70 4.47 -3.87
N HIS A 37 -3.55 4.94 -3.40
CA HIS A 37 -3.11 4.88 -2.00
C HIS A 37 -3.92 5.70 -0.99
N LEU A 38 -4.86 6.53 -1.42
CA LEU A 38 -5.63 7.41 -0.54
C LEU A 38 -6.20 6.66 0.68
N ALA A 39 -6.63 5.41 0.53
CA ALA A 39 -7.20 4.61 1.60
C ALA A 39 -6.19 3.72 2.35
N ALA A 40 -4.90 3.71 1.99
CA ALA A 40 -3.94 2.78 2.60
C ALA A 40 -3.80 3.00 4.11
N ALA A 41 -3.66 4.26 4.55
CA ALA A 41 -3.59 4.58 5.98
C ALA A 41 -4.85 4.14 6.74
N TRP A 42 -6.03 4.30 6.14
CA TRP A 42 -7.27 3.79 6.72
C TRP A 42 -7.22 2.27 6.90
N CYS A 43 -6.75 1.53 5.90
CA CYS A 43 -6.60 0.07 5.99
C CYS A 43 -5.65 -0.33 7.12
N TRP A 44 -4.53 0.37 7.29
CA TRP A 44 -3.60 0.11 8.40
C TRP A 44 -4.27 0.37 9.75
N MET A 45 -5.02 1.47 9.87
CA MET A 45 -5.79 1.76 11.08
C MET A 45 -6.84 0.69 11.39
N GLN A 46 -7.39 -0.01 10.39
CA GLN A 46 -8.34 -1.11 10.63
C GLN A 46 -7.67 -2.37 11.17
N GLU A 47 -6.39 -2.61 10.89
CA GLU A 47 -5.70 -3.86 11.23
C GLU A 47 -4.71 -3.70 12.39
N CYS A 48 -4.07 -2.55 12.52
CA CYS A 48 -3.04 -2.29 13.51
C CYS A 48 -3.62 -1.87 14.86
N ASN A 49 -2.92 -2.19 15.95
CA ASN A 49 -3.24 -1.71 17.28
C ASN A 49 -2.43 -0.46 17.60
N VAL A 50 -3.02 0.49 18.30
CA VAL A 50 -2.36 1.76 18.63
C VAL A 50 -1.17 1.60 19.57
N ASP A 51 -1.17 0.55 20.40
CA ASP A 51 -0.15 0.27 21.41
C ASP A 51 0.92 -0.72 20.94
N GLU A 52 0.87 -1.15 19.68
CA GLU A 52 1.85 -2.07 19.07
C GLU A 52 2.78 -1.31 18.14
N SER A 53 3.93 -1.89 17.87
CA SER A 53 4.86 -1.40 16.84
C SER A 53 4.95 -2.38 15.67
N TYR A 54 5.32 -1.85 14.53
CA TYR A 54 5.43 -2.58 13.27
C TYR A 54 6.69 -2.17 12.53
N GLN A 55 7.08 -3.00 11.58
CA GLN A 55 8.04 -2.64 10.56
C GLN A 55 7.26 -2.26 9.29
N PHE A 56 7.81 -1.36 8.49
CA PHE A 56 7.14 -0.83 7.30
C PHE A 56 7.97 -1.08 6.04
N PHE A 57 7.36 -1.65 5.03
CA PHE A 57 7.97 -1.83 3.71
C PHE A 57 7.11 -1.16 2.65
N HIS A 58 7.63 -0.10 2.07
CA HIS A 58 7.02 0.65 0.99
C HIS A 58 7.69 0.29 -0.34
N ILE A 59 6.91 -0.25 -1.27
CA ILE A 59 7.33 -0.66 -2.61
C ILE A 59 6.51 0.16 -3.60
N ASP A 60 7.14 1.13 -4.23
CA ASP A 60 6.46 2.13 -5.02
C ASP A 60 7.44 2.83 -5.97
N ARG A 61 6.97 3.33 -7.09
CA ARG A 61 7.77 4.21 -7.95
C ARG A 61 8.11 5.53 -7.24
N HIS A 62 7.20 6.02 -6.38
CA HIS A 62 7.25 7.26 -5.64
C HIS A 62 7.55 7.02 -4.15
N ASN A 63 7.77 8.05 -3.39
CA ASN A 63 8.03 7.94 -1.95
C ASN A 63 6.81 8.23 -1.07
N ASP A 64 5.79 8.89 -1.62
CA ASP A 64 4.52 9.25 -0.98
C ASP A 64 4.65 9.99 0.36
N LEU A 65 5.73 10.77 0.44
CA LEU A 65 6.07 11.63 1.59
C LEU A 65 5.72 13.09 1.31
N GLY A 66 4.59 13.32 0.66
CA GLY A 66 4.09 14.62 0.27
C GLY A 66 3.76 15.56 1.42
N THR A 67 3.20 16.72 1.09
CA THR A 67 2.94 17.78 2.06
C THR A 67 1.82 17.39 3.03
N LEU A 68 2.09 17.55 4.32
CA LEU A 68 1.15 17.28 5.40
C LEU A 68 -0.02 18.27 5.40
N ALA A 69 -1.22 17.76 5.64
CA ALA A 69 -2.32 18.57 6.08
C ALA A 69 -2.10 19.02 7.55
N PRO A 70 -2.76 20.09 8.02
CA PRO A 70 -2.67 20.48 9.42
C PRO A 70 -3.12 19.37 10.36
N TYR A 71 -2.28 19.01 11.34
CA TYR A 71 -2.54 17.92 12.28
C TYR A 71 -3.90 18.02 12.98
N ILE A 72 -4.35 19.23 13.27
CA ILE A 72 -5.65 19.49 13.90
C ILE A 72 -6.83 18.89 13.12
N CYS A 73 -6.70 18.71 11.80
CA CYS A 73 -7.78 18.21 10.96
C CYS A 73 -8.03 16.71 11.18
N TYR A 74 -6.99 15.96 11.52
CA TYR A 74 -7.04 14.49 11.58
C TYR A 74 -6.55 13.90 12.92
N GLN A 75 -6.12 14.72 13.89
CA GLN A 75 -5.63 14.25 15.19
C GLN A 75 -6.62 13.36 15.95
N HIS A 76 -7.94 13.54 15.72
CA HIS A 76 -8.99 12.74 16.36
C HIS A 76 -8.91 11.25 15.97
N LEU A 77 -8.27 10.92 14.84
CA LEU A 77 -8.03 9.54 14.43
C LEU A 77 -7.07 8.80 15.37
N LYS A 78 -6.24 9.52 16.14
CA LYS A 78 -5.38 8.91 17.14
C LYS A 78 -6.18 8.26 18.27
N GLU A 79 -7.26 8.91 18.70
CA GLU A 79 -8.14 8.42 19.74
C GLU A 79 -9.18 7.43 19.20
N ASN A 80 -9.60 7.61 17.98
CA ASN A 80 -10.57 6.75 17.31
C ASN A 80 -10.12 6.35 15.90
N PRO A 81 -9.19 5.39 15.78
CA PRO A 81 -8.67 4.96 14.47
C PRO A 81 -9.68 4.16 13.63
N ARG A 82 -10.74 3.61 14.25
CA ARG A 82 -11.74 2.74 13.61
C ARG A 82 -12.93 3.52 13.04
N VAL A 83 -12.66 4.70 12.46
CA VAL A 83 -13.70 5.49 11.77
C VAL A 83 -14.17 4.79 10.48
N SER A 84 -15.34 5.17 9.99
CA SER A 84 -15.80 4.71 8.69
C SER A 84 -14.89 5.22 7.56
N LEU A 85 -14.92 4.54 6.41
CA LEU A 85 -14.17 5.01 5.23
C LEU A 85 -14.65 6.39 4.78
N ASP A 86 -15.96 6.65 4.86
CA ASP A 86 -16.55 7.93 4.47
C ASP A 86 -16.10 9.07 5.42
N ASP A 87 -16.04 8.81 6.73
CA ASP A 87 -15.51 9.78 7.70
C ASP A 87 -14.03 10.08 7.42
N TYR A 88 -13.22 9.04 7.17
CA TYR A 88 -11.81 9.21 6.83
C TYR A 88 -11.61 10.00 5.53
N THR A 89 -12.26 9.61 4.45
CA THR A 89 -12.17 10.31 3.16
C THR A 89 -12.87 11.67 3.18
N GLY A 90 -13.71 11.92 4.17
CA GLY A 90 -14.39 13.18 4.42
C GLY A 90 -13.54 14.25 5.12
N ILE A 91 -12.39 13.88 5.71
CA ILE A 91 -11.49 14.84 6.39
C ILE A 91 -10.89 15.79 5.34
N ARG A 92 -11.01 17.10 5.56
CA ARG A 92 -10.57 18.12 4.60
C ARG A 92 -9.33 18.86 5.08
N ASN A 93 -8.49 19.28 4.12
CA ASN A 93 -7.33 20.14 4.35
C ASN A 93 -7.71 21.60 4.11
N PRO A 94 -7.92 22.42 5.15
CA PRO A 94 -8.34 23.81 5.00
C PRO A 94 -7.26 24.71 4.39
N ASN A 95 -6.01 24.26 4.37
CA ASN A 95 -4.88 25.02 3.83
C ASN A 95 -4.58 24.66 2.37
N ALA A 96 -5.34 23.73 1.78
CA ALA A 96 -5.15 23.41 0.38
C ALA A 96 -5.59 24.56 -0.52
N THR A 97 -4.84 24.80 -1.59
CA THR A 97 -5.19 25.81 -2.61
C THR A 97 -6.45 25.45 -3.37
N LEU A 98 -6.75 24.18 -3.50
CA LEU A 98 -8.00 23.67 -4.04
C LEU A 98 -8.99 23.49 -2.89
N GLN A 99 -10.14 24.10 -2.99
CA GLN A 99 -11.23 23.92 -2.03
C GLN A 99 -11.62 22.42 -1.99
N ASP A 100 -11.92 21.95 -0.79
CA ASP A 100 -12.35 20.57 -0.53
C ASP A 100 -11.32 19.45 -0.76
N ARG A 101 -10.01 19.78 -0.86
CA ARG A 101 -8.99 18.73 -0.94
C ARG A 101 -9.02 17.87 0.34
N PRO A 102 -9.02 16.53 0.22
CA PRO A 102 -8.89 15.63 1.37
C PRO A 102 -7.62 15.93 2.17
N ALA A 103 -7.65 15.65 3.46
CA ALA A 103 -6.45 15.70 4.29
C ALA A 103 -5.48 14.58 3.86
N PHE A 104 -5.99 13.36 3.73
CA PHE A 104 -5.22 12.23 3.20
C PHE A 104 -5.36 12.17 1.69
N THR A 105 -4.23 12.14 1.01
CA THR A 105 -4.12 12.04 -0.45
C THR A 105 -3.19 10.88 -0.81
N TRP A 106 -3.17 10.51 -2.07
CA TRP A 106 -2.34 9.42 -2.60
C TRP A 106 -0.83 9.61 -2.36
N ASP A 107 -0.38 10.85 -2.13
CA ASP A 107 1.03 11.21 -1.98
C ASP A 107 1.46 11.59 -0.56
N ASN A 108 0.55 11.61 0.45
CA ASN A 108 0.89 12.09 1.79
C ASN A 108 0.45 11.19 2.96
N TYR A 109 -0.29 10.13 2.68
CA TYR A 109 -0.89 9.25 3.68
C TYR A 109 0.14 8.60 4.63
N ILE A 110 1.37 8.32 4.15
CA ILE A 110 2.45 7.76 4.97
C ILE A 110 2.86 8.77 6.05
N ASN A 111 3.19 9.99 5.66
CA ASN A 111 3.62 11.03 6.60
C ASN A 111 2.57 11.35 7.66
N GLN A 112 1.30 11.40 7.27
CA GLN A 112 0.22 11.68 8.21
C GLN A 112 0.02 10.52 9.19
N THR A 113 0.20 9.28 8.73
CA THR A 113 0.14 8.11 9.61
C THR A 113 1.31 8.08 10.59
N ILE A 114 2.52 8.44 10.16
CA ILE A 114 3.68 8.58 11.06
C ILE A 114 3.42 9.65 12.14
N GLN A 115 2.77 10.76 11.80
CA GLN A 115 2.40 11.76 12.81
C GLN A 115 1.35 11.30 13.80
N LEU A 116 0.37 10.50 13.35
CA LEU A 116 -0.66 9.95 14.21
C LEU A 116 -0.10 8.87 15.16
N PHE A 117 0.69 7.97 14.61
CA PHE A 117 1.17 6.76 15.25
C PHE A 117 2.69 6.62 15.08
N PRO A 118 3.50 7.48 15.68
CA PRO A 118 4.95 7.48 15.51
C PRO A 118 5.60 6.16 15.94
N ASP A 119 5.00 5.45 16.90
CA ASP A 119 5.52 4.19 17.41
C ASP A 119 5.23 2.99 16.48
N TRP A 120 4.37 3.16 15.48
CA TRP A 120 4.06 2.08 14.53
C TRP A 120 5.25 1.73 13.63
N PHE A 121 6.09 2.70 13.29
CA PHE A 121 7.09 2.55 12.24
C PHE A 121 8.50 2.47 12.82
N ARG A 122 8.88 1.31 13.39
CA ARG A 122 10.22 1.13 13.97
C ARG A 122 11.33 1.08 12.92
N LYS A 123 11.08 0.40 11.83
CA LYS A 123 11.95 0.28 10.67
C LYS A 123 11.15 0.57 9.42
N CYS A 124 11.65 1.48 8.59
CA CYS A 124 11.03 1.84 7.33
C CYS A 124 11.97 1.50 6.19
N LEU A 125 11.53 0.63 5.30
CA LEU A 125 12.22 0.27 4.08
C LEU A 125 11.50 0.87 2.88
N TYR A 126 12.20 1.67 2.09
CA TYR A 126 11.68 2.32 0.90
C TYR A 126 12.35 1.73 -0.34
N ALA A 127 11.63 0.89 -1.07
CA ALA A 127 12.00 0.43 -2.40
C ALA A 127 11.33 1.34 -3.41
N THR A 128 11.97 2.47 -3.74
CA THR A 128 11.45 3.47 -4.66
C THR A 128 12.42 3.73 -5.80
N HIS A 129 11.92 4.30 -6.90
CA HIS A 129 12.77 4.65 -8.05
C HIS A 129 13.53 5.96 -7.81
N SER A 130 13.03 6.83 -6.96
CA SER A 130 13.70 8.07 -6.56
C SER A 130 14.28 7.93 -5.15
N ARG A 131 15.40 8.61 -4.90
CA ARG A 131 15.98 8.67 -3.55
C ARG A 131 15.19 9.64 -2.68
N LEU A 132 15.11 9.32 -1.40
CA LEU A 132 14.60 10.24 -0.39
C LEU A 132 15.51 11.46 -0.27
N ASP A 133 14.95 12.64 -0.30
CA ASP A 133 15.66 13.87 0.00
C ASP A 133 15.83 14.09 1.52
N ASP A 134 16.59 15.12 1.92
CA ASP A 134 16.83 15.42 3.33
C ASP A 134 15.57 15.84 4.09
N ARG A 135 14.57 16.42 3.41
CA ARG A 135 13.28 16.79 4.01
C ARG A 135 12.47 15.54 4.29
N GLU A 136 12.35 14.65 3.32
CA GLU A 136 11.63 13.39 3.41
C GLU A 136 12.22 12.47 4.49
N ARG A 137 13.55 12.40 4.59
CA ARG A 137 14.23 11.68 5.68
C ARG A 137 13.89 12.26 7.05
N ARG A 138 13.80 13.61 7.16
CA ARG A 138 13.41 14.26 8.43
C ARG A 138 11.93 14.06 8.78
N MET A 139 11.05 13.89 7.80
CA MET A 139 9.63 13.65 8.05
C MET A 139 9.39 12.27 8.69
N ASN A 140 10.29 11.31 8.49
CA ASN A 140 10.26 10.00 9.12
C ASN A 140 10.89 9.96 10.52
N LEU A 141 10.89 11.06 11.27
CA LEU A 141 11.54 11.16 12.60
C LEU A 141 11.01 10.17 13.66
N GLY A 142 9.84 9.56 13.45
CA GLY A 142 9.34 8.47 14.28
C GLY A 142 10.02 7.12 14.02
N CYS A 143 10.66 6.94 12.86
CA CYS A 143 11.33 5.70 12.49
C CYS A 143 12.74 5.66 13.09
N ASN A 144 13.07 4.56 13.77
CA ASN A 144 14.43 4.35 14.32
C ASN A 144 15.44 4.05 13.21
N VAL A 145 15.00 3.41 12.13
CA VAL A 145 15.81 3.02 10.98
C VAL A 145 15.07 3.32 9.70
N ILE A 146 15.72 4.03 8.77
CA ILE A 146 15.22 4.31 7.42
C ILE A 146 16.26 3.80 6.44
N GLU A 147 15.87 2.86 5.59
CA GLU A 147 16.71 2.29 4.56
C GLU A 147 16.07 2.44 3.18
N GLU A 148 16.86 2.87 2.22
CA GLU A 148 16.48 2.92 0.81
C GLU A 148 16.96 1.65 0.12
N ILE A 149 16.04 0.98 -0.55
CA ILE A 149 16.31 -0.27 -1.24
C ILE A 149 16.37 -0.01 -2.75
N SER A 150 17.52 -0.28 -3.33
CA SER A 150 17.66 -0.20 -4.79
C SER A 150 16.75 -1.21 -5.49
N PRO A 151 16.13 -0.86 -6.63
CA PRO A 151 15.26 -1.78 -7.38
C PRO A 151 15.88 -3.14 -7.69
N CYS A 152 17.20 -3.19 -7.94
CA CYS A 152 17.90 -4.47 -8.17
C CYS A 152 18.02 -5.36 -6.92
N HIS A 153 17.77 -4.83 -5.73
CA HIS A 153 17.84 -5.57 -4.46
C HIS A 153 16.46 -5.83 -3.84
N LEU A 154 15.36 -5.33 -4.45
CA LEU A 154 14.01 -5.48 -3.87
C LEU A 154 13.72 -6.92 -3.45
N SER A 155 13.80 -7.86 -4.36
CA SER A 155 13.38 -9.25 -4.09
C SER A 155 14.22 -9.93 -3.03
N SER A 156 15.55 -9.72 -3.04
CA SER A 156 16.44 -10.30 -2.02
C SER A 156 16.23 -9.66 -0.65
N THR A 157 16.05 -8.34 -0.59
CA THR A 157 15.80 -7.64 0.66
C THR A 157 14.42 -8.00 1.22
N LEU A 158 13.40 -8.04 0.37
CA LEU A 158 12.04 -8.40 0.76
C LEU A 158 11.99 -9.82 1.35
N ASP A 159 12.61 -10.81 0.69
CA ASP A 159 12.68 -12.18 1.20
C ASP A 159 13.45 -12.25 2.52
N TYR A 160 14.59 -11.55 2.61
CA TYR A 160 15.40 -11.53 3.82
C TYR A 160 14.66 -10.90 5.01
N GLU A 161 14.05 -9.74 4.81
CA GLU A 161 13.39 -8.98 5.87
C GLU A 161 12.07 -9.62 6.33
N LEU A 162 11.30 -10.18 5.43
CA LEU A 162 10.06 -10.88 5.79
C LEU A 162 10.33 -12.25 6.44
N ARG A 163 11.54 -12.79 6.24
CA ARG A 163 11.92 -14.07 6.84
C ARG A 163 12.32 -13.88 8.28
N ILE A 164 11.45 -14.28 9.19
CA ILE A 164 11.82 -14.39 10.60
C ILE A 164 12.38 -15.78 10.84
N SER A 165 13.64 -15.86 11.22
CA SER A 165 14.25 -17.16 11.53
C SER A 165 13.56 -17.80 12.75
N ASP A 166 13.52 -19.14 12.79
CA ASP A 166 12.99 -19.85 13.96
C ASP A 166 13.79 -19.50 15.22
N HIS A 167 15.07 -19.16 15.06
CA HIS A 167 15.92 -18.69 16.15
C HIS A 167 15.41 -17.38 16.73
N ASP A 168 15.08 -16.39 15.90
CA ASP A 168 14.59 -15.08 16.35
C ASP A 168 13.23 -15.21 17.03
N LYS A 169 12.36 -16.07 16.51
CA LYS A 169 11.08 -16.41 17.16
C LYS A 169 11.30 -17.02 18.56
N LEU A 170 12.21 -17.98 18.67
CA LEU A 170 12.55 -18.60 19.96
C LEU A 170 13.14 -17.60 20.94
N MET A 171 14.02 -16.70 20.48
CA MET A 171 14.63 -15.66 21.33
C MET A 171 13.60 -14.65 21.79
N ALA A 172 12.68 -14.22 20.94
CA ALA A 172 11.57 -13.33 21.32
C ALA A 172 10.66 -14.02 22.35
N MET A 173 10.28 -15.27 22.12
CA MET A 173 9.48 -16.05 23.08
C MET A 173 10.17 -16.19 24.44
N ALA A 174 11.49 -16.43 24.45
CA ALA A 174 12.26 -16.55 25.69
C ALA A 174 12.32 -15.24 26.49
N ARG A 175 12.14 -14.10 25.84
CA ARG A 175 12.12 -12.76 26.44
C ARG A 175 10.72 -12.23 26.72
N ASN A 176 9.66 -12.99 26.42
CA ASN A 176 8.27 -12.51 26.37
C ASN A 176 8.10 -11.28 25.45
N GLU A 177 8.88 -11.20 24.39
CA GLU A 177 8.79 -10.18 23.37
C GLU A 177 7.96 -10.67 22.19
N THR A 178 7.18 -9.81 21.59
CA THR A 178 6.53 -10.08 20.31
C THR A 178 7.47 -9.68 19.18
N VAL A 179 7.53 -10.49 18.14
CA VAL A 179 8.22 -10.10 16.92
C VAL A 179 7.31 -9.11 16.18
N ASP A 180 7.86 -7.95 15.85
CA ASP A 180 7.12 -6.93 15.11
C ASP A 180 6.73 -7.47 13.73
N LYS A 181 5.45 -7.38 13.40
CA LYS A 181 4.93 -7.72 12.08
C LYS A 181 5.16 -6.59 11.09
N TRP A 182 5.04 -6.89 9.82
CA TRP A 182 5.21 -5.92 8.74
C TRP A 182 3.89 -5.31 8.29
N ILE A 183 3.89 -4.00 8.10
CA ILE A 183 2.97 -3.30 7.21
C ILE A 183 3.66 -3.28 5.85
N VAL A 184 3.07 -3.95 4.85
CA VAL A 184 3.59 -3.95 3.49
C VAL A 184 2.66 -3.13 2.62
N ASN A 185 3.21 -2.12 1.98
CA ASN A 185 2.51 -1.24 1.06
C ASN A 185 3.13 -1.37 -0.33
N LEU A 186 2.33 -1.79 -1.29
CA LEU A 186 2.74 -1.98 -2.67
C LEU A 186 1.91 -1.12 -3.59
N ASP A 187 2.59 -0.28 -4.40
CA ASP A 187 2.02 0.29 -5.61
C ASP A 187 2.47 -0.50 -6.84
N LEU A 188 1.53 -0.85 -7.70
CA LEU A 188 1.84 -1.58 -8.93
C LEU A 188 2.61 -0.72 -9.93
N ASP A 189 2.59 0.59 -9.81
CA ASP A 189 3.36 1.50 -10.65
C ASP A 189 4.88 1.34 -10.44
N TYR A 190 5.31 0.72 -9.33
CA TYR A 190 6.69 0.30 -9.13
C TYR A 190 7.25 -0.51 -10.30
N PHE A 191 6.40 -1.28 -10.96
CA PHE A 191 6.81 -2.11 -12.10
C PHE A 191 6.86 -1.34 -13.42
N PHE A 192 6.60 -0.02 -13.40
CA PHE A 192 6.51 0.84 -14.56
C PHE A 192 7.50 2.01 -14.52
N ILE A 193 7.92 2.50 -15.70
CA ILE A 193 8.77 3.69 -15.84
C ILE A 193 8.37 4.54 -17.03
N GLY A 194 8.86 5.77 -17.07
CA GLY A 194 8.79 6.66 -18.24
C GLY A 194 7.47 7.43 -18.37
N GLU A 195 7.43 8.28 -19.40
CA GLU A 195 6.27 9.02 -19.88
C GLU A 195 6.24 8.97 -21.40
N PRO A 196 5.28 8.25 -22.02
CA PRO A 196 4.21 7.47 -21.36
C PRO A 196 4.75 6.28 -20.56
N SER A 197 4.04 5.90 -19.51
CA SER A 197 4.44 4.80 -18.64
C SER A 197 4.46 3.47 -19.39
N MET A 198 5.53 2.72 -19.19
CA MET A 198 5.73 1.39 -19.77
C MET A 198 6.11 0.40 -18.67
N GLN A 199 5.61 -0.82 -18.74
CA GLN A 199 6.05 -1.87 -17.83
C GLN A 199 7.55 -2.12 -18.08
N PHE A 200 8.33 -1.92 -17.02
CA PHE A 200 9.80 -2.07 -17.04
C PHE A 200 10.24 -3.43 -16.52
N LEU A 201 9.57 -3.91 -15.47
CA LEU A 201 9.86 -5.20 -14.87
C LEU A 201 8.97 -6.29 -15.48
N THR A 202 9.55 -7.45 -15.77
CA THR A 202 8.83 -8.53 -16.46
C THR A 202 7.75 -9.15 -15.58
N ASP A 203 6.78 -9.81 -16.22
CA ASP A 203 5.73 -10.55 -15.52
C ASP A 203 6.28 -11.65 -14.62
N GLU A 204 7.41 -12.28 -15.00
CA GLU A 204 8.11 -13.26 -14.19
C GLU A 204 8.60 -12.64 -12.89
N TYR A 205 9.14 -11.41 -12.96
CA TYR A 205 9.60 -10.70 -11.77
C TYR A 205 8.44 -10.27 -10.88
N ILE A 206 7.34 -9.79 -11.46
CA ILE A 206 6.11 -9.47 -10.72
C ILE A 206 5.60 -10.70 -9.97
N ARG A 207 5.51 -11.86 -10.65
CA ARG A 207 5.13 -13.14 -10.01
C ARG A 207 6.11 -13.58 -8.94
N TYR A 208 7.40 -13.33 -9.11
CA TYR A 208 8.43 -13.68 -8.13
C TYR A 208 8.26 -12.85 -6.84
N VAL A 209 8.10 -11.53 -6.95
CA VAL A 209 7.81 -10.66 -5.80
C VAL A 209 6.52 -11.08 -5.10
N ALA A 210 5.46 -11.36 -5.85
CA ALA A 210 4.21 -11.87 -5.30
C ALA A 210 4.40 -13.20 -4.54
N GLY A 211 5.23 -14.10 -5.08
CA GLY A 211 5.58 -15.36 -4.45
C GLY A 211 6.29 -15.18 -3.11
N ILE A 212 7.21 -14.23 -3.01
CA ILE A 212 7.89 -13.88 -1.76
C ILE A 212 6.87 -13.39 -0.72
N ILE A 213 6.05 -12.39 -1.06
CA ILE A 213 5.02 -11.85 -0.16
C ILE A 213 4.09 -12.96 0.31
N LYS A 214 3.64 -13.83 -0.59
CA LYS A 214 2.76 -14.96 -0.28
C LYS A 214 3.42 -15.94 0.70
N SER A 215 4.69 -16.27 0.50
CA SER A 215 5.40 -17.24 1.35
C SER A 215 5.60 -16.73 2.78
N HIS A 216 5.55 -15.41 2.97
CA HIS A 216 5.72 -14.75 4.27
C HIS A 216 4.46 -14.04 4.78
N ILE A 217 3.28 -14.39 4.25
CA ILE A 217 2.01 -13.71 4.58
C ILE A 217 1.67 -13.75 6.09
N SER A 218 2.13 -14.76 6.82
CA SER A 218 1.96 -14.87 8.27
C SER A 218 2.71 -13.79 9.05
N GLU A 219 3.77 -13.23 8.48
CA GLU A 219 4.59 -12.19 9.09
C GLU A 219 4.08 -10.78 8.75
N ILE A 220 3.09 -10.70 7.87
CA ILE A 220 2.48 -9.43 7.45
C ILE A 220 1.26 -9.15 8.29
N LYS A 221 1.22 -7.99 8.93
CA LYS A 221 0.07 -7.49 9.68
C LYS A 221 -1.03 -6.99 8.75
N VAL A 222 -0.61 -6.25 7.71
CA VAL A 222 -1.50 -5.74 6.66
C VAL A 222 -0.71 -5.54 5.36
N LEU A 223 -1.31 -5.96 4.26
CA LEU A 223 -0.83 -5.74 2.91
C LEU A 223 -1.82 -4.83 2.19
N THR A 224 -1.36 -3.67 1.73
CA THR A 224 -2.13 -2.78 0.86
C THR A 224 -1.53 -2.76 -0.53
N ILE A 225 -2.38 -2.89 -1.55
CA ILE A 225 -1.99 -2.87 -2.96
C ILE A 225 -2.79 -1.79 -3.67
N ALA A 226 -2.11 -0.79 -4.22
CA ALA A 226 -2.70 0.19 -5.11
C ALA A 226 -2.47 -0.19 -6.56
N LEU A 227 -3.48 -0.01 -7.39
CA LEU A 227 -3.39 -0.28 -8.84
C LEU A 227 -2.76 0.90 -9.60
N SER A 228 -2.96 2.12 -9.13
CA SER A 228 -2.41 3.38 -9.66
C SER A 228 -2.45 3.50 -11.19
N PRO A 229 -3.63 3.37 -11.81
CA PRO A 229 -3.76 3.30 -13.26
C PRO A 229 -3.22 4.54 -13.99
N GLU A 230 -3.27 5.72 -13.36
CA GLU A 230 -2.71 6.96 -13.91
C GLU A 230 -1.18 6.89 -14.03
N CYS A 231 -0.52 6.25 -13.05
CA CYS A 231 0.93 6.09 -13.02
C CYS A 231 1.41 4.86 -13.81
N CYS A 232 0.56 3.85 -13.98
CA CYS A 232 0.80 2.71 -14.87
C CYS A 232 0.55 3.03 -16.35
N GLY A 233 0.04 4.22 -16.67
CA GLY A 233 -0.29 4.68 -18.00
C GLY A 233 -1.76 4.52 -18.39
N CYS A 234 -2.47 3.53 -17.89
CA CYS A 234 -3.92 3.39 -17.97
C CYS A 234 -4.42 2.20 -17.13
N TRP A 235 -5.73 2.14 -16.93
CA TRP A 235 -6.40 1.02 -16.23
C TRP A 235 -6.02 -0.36 -16.79
N ARG A 236 -5.90 -0.48 -18.10
CA ARG A 236 -5.58 -1.76 -18.75
C ARG A 236 -4.23 -2.30 -18.29
N TYR A 237 -3.22 -1.46 -18.21
CA TYR A 237 -1.88 -1.86 -17.78
C TYR A 237 -1.84 -2.17 -16.29
N ALA A 238 -2.48 -1.33 -15.48
CA ALA A 238 -2.60 -1.57 -14.04
C ALA A 238 -3.30 -2.90 -13.72
N LEU A 239 -4.42 -3.19 -14.40
CA LEU A 239 -5.15 -4.44 -14.23
C LEU A 239 -4.34 -5.66 -14.71
N ASN A 240 -3.57 -5.55 -15.78
CA ASN A 240 -2.69 -6.63 -16.24
C ASN A 240 -1.60 -6.94 -15.20
N ALA A 241 -0.97 -5.92 -14.63
CA ALA A 241 0.01 -6.09 -13.56
C ALA A 241 -0.63 -6.70 -12.30
N ALA A 242 -1.83 -6.22 -11.93
CA ALA A 242 -2.59 -6.78 -10.82
C ALA A 242 -2.91 -8.27 -11.02
N LEU A 243 -3.39 -8.65 -12.20
CA LEU A 243 -3.65 -10.04 -12.54
C LEU A 243 -2.37 -10.88 -12.46
N THR A 244 -1.26 -10.37 -12.99
CA THR A 244 0.03 -11.05 -12.95
C THR A 244 0.50 -11.27 -11.51
N PHE A 245 0.33 -10.28 -10.64
CA PHE A 245 0.66 -10.33 -9.23
C PHE A 245 -0.29 -11.27 -8.45
N LEU A 246 -1.60 -11.14 -8.68
CA LEU A 246 -2.65 -11.77 -7.89
C LEU A 246 -3.02 -13.19 -8.34
N ARG A 247 -2.54 -13.68 -9.48
CA ARG A 247 -2.78 -15.05 -9.98
C ARG A 247 -2.24 -16.17 -9.08
N ASN A 248 -1.55 -15.84 -8.01
CA ASN A 248 -1.27 -16.82 -6.97
C ASN A 248 -2.57 -17.16 -6.21
N GLU A 249 -2.81 -18.46 -5.96
CA GLU A 249 -4.06 -19.09 -5.48
C GLU A 249 -4.80 -18.36 -4.33
N HIS A 250 -4.12 -17.53 -3.54
CA HIS A 250 -4.75 -16.80 -2.42
C HIS A 250 -5.30 -15.43 -2.81
N PHE A 251 -4.99 -14.92 -3.99
CA PHE A 251 -5.45 -13.60 -4.47
C PHE A 251 -6.52 -13.71 -5.57
N LEU A 252 -6.87 -14.95 -5.95
CA LEU A 252 -7.86 -15.21 -7.02
C LEU A 252 -9.26 -14.67 -6.72
N GLU A 253 -9.64 -14.57 -5.45
CA GLU A 253 -10.96 -14.05 -5.06
C GLU A 253 -11.21 -12.64 -5.64
N PHE A 254 -10.23 -11.75 -5.55
CA PHE A 254 -10.35 -10.42 -6.14
C PHE A 254 -10.48 -10.47 -7.67
N CYS A 255 -9.68 -11.30 -8.33
CA CYS A 255 -9.72 -11.43 -9.78
C CYS A 255 -11.08 -11.91 -10.25
N VAL A 256 -11.67 -12.91 -9.59
CA VAL A 256 -13.01 -13.43 -9.90
C VAL A 256 -14.07 -12.35 -9.67
N GLU A 257 -14.12 -11.75 -8.47
CA GLU A 257 -15.13 -10.76 -8.13
C GLU A 257 -15.03 -9.48 -8.96
N PHE A 258 -13.82 -9.02 -9.25
CA PHE A 258 -13.63 -7.73 -9.91
C PHE A 258 -13.63 -7.83 -11.43
N LEU A 259 -12.99 -8.83 -11.98
CA LEU A 259 -12.76 -8.93 -13.41
C LEU A 259 -13.84 -9.73 -14.13
N GLU A 260 -14.31 -10.83 -13.54
CA GLU A 260 -15.36 -11.67 -14.13
C GLU A 260 -16.74 -11.00 -14.06
N ASP A 261 -17.11 -10.46 -12.89
CA ASP A 261 -18.42 -9.81 -12.72
C ASP A 261 -18.56 -8.53 -13.56
N ARG A 262 -17.47 -7.92 -13.99
CA ARG A 262 -17.50 -6.66 -14.73
C ARG A 262 -17.19 -6.79 -16.22
N ASN A 263 -17.02 -8.00 -16.74
CA ASN A 263 -16.59 -8.24 -18.12
C ASN A 263 -15.32 -7.44 -18.52
N LEU A 264 -14.43 -7.20 -17.55
CA LEU A 264 -13.17 -6.46 -17.75
C LEU A 264 -12.08 -7.32 -18.39
N TYR A 265 -12.33 -8.59 -18.67
CA TYR A 265 -11.43 -9.42 -19.45
C TYR A 265 -11.33 -8.88 -20.86
N PRO A 266 -10.17 -8.44 -21.32
CA PRO A 266 -9.97 -8.17 -22.73
C PRO A 266 -10.29 -9.45 -23.52
N ASN A 267 -11.14 -9.37 -24.54
CA ASN A 267 -11.39 -10.48 -25.45
C ASN A 267 -10.05 -11.05 -25.94
N GLY A 268 -9.68 -12.24 -25.52
CA GLY A 268 -8.41 -12.90 -25.89
C GLY A 268 -7.61 -13.54 -24.78
N TRP A 269 -8.10 -13.60 -23.55
CA TRP A 269 -7.41 -14.23 -22.40
C TRP A 269 -7.89 -15.66 -22.10
N HIS A 270 -8.42 -16.33 -23.11
CA HIS A 270 -8.77 -17.78 -23.04
C HIS A 270 -7.66 -18.59 -23.73
N ASP A 271 -6.41 -18.55 -23.20
CA ASP A 271 -5.44 -19.61 -23.50
C ASP A 271 -4.36 -19.66 -22.42
#